data_85ba0abdc020e19de88f5e743f4c496e
#
_entry.id   85ba0abdc020e19de88f5e743f4c496e
#
_cell.length_a   1.000
_cell.length_b   1.000
_cell.length_c   1.000
_cell.angle_alpha   90.00
_cell.angle_beta   90.00
_cell.angle_gamma   90.00
#
_symmetry.space_group_name_H-M   'P 1'
#
loop_
_entity.id
_entity.type
_entity.pdbx_description
1 polymer ?
#
loop_
_entity_poly.entity_id
_entity_poly.type
_entity_poly.pdbx_seq_one_letter_code
_entity_poly.pdbx_strand_id
1 'polypeptide(L)'
;MVVRWSRTRKRYERQGLLVEDAALEQAEQQCLADEDARMRRRERDWERRAAADVELQAAMIREIRQLFPRCPAGRAEAIARHTSLRGSGRVGRSAAGRSLDEEALTLAVVASVRHEDTDYDSLLMSGVGRAEARDQIRPAVDRILASWS
;
A
#
# COMPACT_ATOMS: atom_id res chain seq x y z
N MET A 1 12.90 14.02 -29.83
CA MET A 1 13.15 13.22 -28.63
C MET A 1 14.58 12.68 -28.67
N VAL A 2 15.35 12.91 -27.61
CA VAL A 2 16.72 12.41 -27.48
C VAL A 2 16.68 11.13 -26.66
N VAL A 3 17.32 10.06 -27.15
CA VAL A 3 17.43 8.77 -26.49
C VAL A 3 18.89 8.37 -26.33
N ARG A 4 19.23 7.69 -25.26
CA ARG A 4 20.56 7.15 -24.98
C ARG A 4 20.44 5.68 -24.56
N TRP A 5 21.37 4.87 -25.04
CA TRP A 5 21.45 3.48 -24.60
C TRP A 5 21.98 3.37 -23.16
N SER A 6 21.19 2.78 -22.27
CA SER A 6 21.59 2.47 -20.90
C SER A 6 22.27 1.11 -20.87
N ARG A 7 23.58 1.09 -20.55
CA ARG A 7 24.35 -0.16 -20.41
C ARG A 7 23.86 -1.01 -19.24
N THR A 8 23.45 -0.36 -18.16
CA THR A 8 22.95 -1.02 -16.94
C THR A 8 21.59 -1.67 -17.15
N ARG A 9 20.66 -0.97 -17.83
CA ARG A 9 19.30 -1.46 -18.07
C ARG A 9 19.11 -2.16 -19.42
N LYS A 10 20.14 -2.19 -20.24
CA LYS A 10 20.18 -2.82 -21.58
C LYS A 10 19.00 -2.39 -22.47
N ARG A 11 18.64 -1.10 -22.43
CA ARG A 11 17.57 -0.51 -23.23
C ARG A 11 17.85 0.94 -23.55
N TYR A 12 17.15 1.47 -24.57
CA TYR A 12 17.15 2.91 -24.83
C TYR A 12 16.30 3.64 -23.79
N GLU A 13 16.86 4.67 -23.18
CA GLU A 13 16.20 5.55 -22.22
C GLU A 13 16.05 6.95 -22.81
N ARG A 14 14.90 7.54 -22.56
CA ARG A 14 14.64 8.92 -22.95
C ARG A 14 15.51 9.84 -22.10
N GLN A 15 16.26 10.72 -22.78
CA GLN A 15 17.13 11.70 -22.11
C GLN A 15 16.47 13.08 -22.09
N GLY A 16 15.64 13.41 -23.10
CA GLY A 16 15.00 14.69 -23.20
C GLY A 16 14.33 14.92 -24.56
N LEU A 17 13.91 16.15 -24.75
CA LEU A 17 13.39 16.65 -26.00
C LEU A 17 14.33 17.75 -26.50
N LEU A 18 14.62 17.78 -27.81
CA LEU A 18 15.16 18.95 -28.46
C LEU A 18 13.96 19.85 -28.82
N VAL A 19 13.98 21.06 -28.30
CA VAL A 19 12.97 22.08 -28.55
C VAL A 19 13.68 23.39 -28.91
N GLU A 20 13.00 24.28 -29.58
CA GLU A 20 13.47 25.65 -29.83
C GLU A 20 13.44 26.45 -28.53
N ASP A 21 14.38 27.38 -28.35
CA ASP A 21 14.48 28.22 -27.15
C ASP A 21 13.20 28.97 -26.86
N ALA A 22 12.57 29.53 -27.91
CA ALA A 22 11.28 30.21 -27.77
C ALA A 22 10.15 29.32 -27.24
N ALA A 23 10.14 28.03 -27.61
CA ALA A 23 9.17 27.06 -27.06
C ALA A 23 9.44 26.75 -25.62
N LEU A 24 10.72 26.71 -25.19
CA LEU A 24 11.11 26.53 -23.80
C LEU A 24 10.67 27.72 -22.93
N GLU A 25 10.99 28.96 -23.38
CA GLU A 25 10.59 30.18 -22.69
C GLU A 25 9.07 30.28 -22.54
N GLN A 26 8.31 29.97 -23.62
CA GLN A 26 6.86 29.94 -23.54
C GLN A 26 6.33 28.91 -22.55
N ALA A 27 6.91 27.72 -22.53
CA ALA A 27 6.53 26.67 -21.57
C ALA A 27 6.83 27.09 -20.13
N GLU A 28 7.96 27.74 -19.87
CA GLU A 28 8.31 28.28 -18.56
C GLU A 28 7.34 29.36 -18.09
N GLN A 29 7.00 30.31 -18.98
CA GLN A 29 6.00 31.34 -18.66
C GLN A 29 4.64 30.73 -18.33
N GLN A 30 4.17 29.77 -19.12
CA GLN A 30 2.92 29.05 -18.83
C GLN A 30 2.97 28.29 -17.52
N CYS A 31 4.10 27.63 -17.21
CA CYS A 31 4.30 26.94 -15.95
C CYS A 31 4.27 27.89 -14.74
N LEU A 32 4.81 29.09 -14.86
CA LEU A 32 4.74 30.11 -13.81
C LEU A 32 3.32 30.68 -13.68
N ALA A 33 2.66 30.95 -14.79
CA ALA A 33 1.31 31.53 -14.79
C ALA A 33 0.24 30.62 -14.13
N ASP A 34 0.41 29.29 -14.20
CA ASP A 34 -0.56 28.33 -13.65
C ASP A 34 -0.10 27.69 -12.32
N GLU A 35 1.04 28.12 -11.76
CA GLU A 35 1.62 27.55 -10.54
C GLU A 35 0.65 27.56 -9.36
N ASP A 36 0.02 28.69 -9.10
CA ASP A 36 -0.96 28.85 -8.02
C ASP A 36 -2.20 27.95 -8.23
N ALA A 37 -2.65 27.83 -9.47
CA ALA A 37 -3.79 26.98 -9.79
C ALA A 37 -3.44 25.49 -9.56
N ARG A 38 -2.21 25.07 -9.92
CA ARG A 38 -1.71 23.72 -9.67
C ARG A 38 -1.54 23.45 -8.18
N MET A 39 -1.03 24.41 -7.41
CA MET A 39 -0.89 24.26 -5.95
C MET A 39 -2.26 24.06 -5.30
N ARG A 40 -3.24 24.93 -5.57
CA ARG A 40 -4.61 24.78 -5.05
C ARG A 40 -5.26 23.46 -5.48
N ARG A 41 -5.00 22.97 -6.69
CA ARG A 41 -5.49 21.66 -7.14
C ARG A 41 -4.85 20.52 -6.37
N ARG A 42 -3.52 20.57 -6.15
CA ARG A 42 -2.79 19.55 -5.36
C ARG A 42 -3.29 19.46 -3.92
N GLU A 43 -3.57 20.61 -3.31
CA GLU A 43 -4.08 20.71 -1.95
C GLU A 43 -5.47 20.07 -1.84
N ARG A 44 -6.43 20.48 -2.69
CA ARG A 44 -7.75 19.84 -2.75
C ARG A 44 -7.69 18.33 -3.03
N ASP A 45 -6.79 17.91 -3.92
CA ASP A 45 -6.60 16.49 -4.23
C ASP A 45 -5.99 15.73 -3.06
N TRP A 46 -5.15 16.38 -2.27
CA TRP A 46 -4.58 15.81 -1.05
C TRP A 46 -5.65 15.63 0.02
N GLU A 47 -6.44 16.67 0.30
CA GLU A 47 -7.55 16.61 1.26
C GLU A 47 -8.56 15.53 0.90
N ARG A 48 -8.99 15.50 -0.36
CA ARG A 48 -9.91 14.47 -0.86
C ARG A 48 -9.34 13.06 -0.69
N ARG A 49 -8.03 12.87 -0.96
CA ARG A 49 -7.37 11.58 -0.78
C ARG A 49 -7.24 11.20 0.70
N ALA A 50 -6.97 12.15 1.57
CA ALA A 50 -6.91 11.92 3.01
C ALA A 50 -8.28 11.50 3.57
N ALA A 51 -9.35 12.20 3.19
CA ALA A 51 -10.70 11.83 3.56
C ALA A 51 -11.08 10.40 3.09
N ALA A 52 -10.79 10.09 1.82
CA ALA A 52 -11.05 8.75 1.27
C ALA A 52 -10.23 7.64 1.99
N ASP A 53 -9.05 7.95 2.51
CA ASP A 53 -8.25 6.99 3.29
C ASP A 53 -8.88 6.72 4.65
N VAL A 54 -9.40 7.74 5.32
CA VAL A 54 -10.12 7.59 6.59
C VAL A 54 -11.38 6.75 6.40
N GLU A 55 -12.14 7.01 5.35
CA GLU A 55 -13.35 6.23 5.02
C GLU A 55 -13.03 4.76 4.74
N LEU A 56 -11.99 4.51 3.93
CA LEU A 56 -11.54 3.15 3.62
C LEU A 56 -11.10 2.41 4.89
N GLN A 57 -10.31 3.05 5.77
CA GLN A 57 -9.90 2.45 7.04
C GLN A 57 -11.10 2.12 7.92
N ALA A 58 -12.04 3.05 8.06
CA ALA A 58 -13.25 2.83 8.84
C ALA A 58 -14.10 1.67 8.29
N ALA A 59 -14.19 1.55 6.97
CA ALA A 59 -14.88 0.45 6.32
C ALA A 59 -14.16 -0.88 6.57
N MET A 60 -12.84 -0.93 6.38
CA MET A 60 -12.03 -2.13 6.67
C MET A 60 -12.18 -2.59 8.13
N ILE A 61 -12.19 -1.67 9.09
CA ILE A 61 -12.37 -2.00 10.51
C ILE A 61 -13.72 -2.68 10.73
N ARG A 62 -14.80 -2.16 10.13
CA ARG A 62 -16.14 -2.76 10.25
C ARG A 62 -16.16 -4.18 9.69
N GLU A 63 -15.63 -4.38 8.50
CA GLU A 63 -15.60 -5.71 7.86
C GLU A 63 -14.72 -6.70 8.62
N ILE A 64 -13.52 -6.27 9.09
CA ILE A 64 -12.67 -7.14 9.91
C ILE A 64 -13.39 -7.57 11.19
N ARG A 65 -14.16 -6.67 11.83
CA ARG A 65 -14.93 -7.01 13.03
C ARG A 65 -16.14 -7.90 12.75
N GLN A 66 -16.69 -7.87 11.54
CA GLN A 66 -17.74 -8.80 11.12
C GLN A 66 -17.17 -10.21 10.87
N LEU A 67 -16.05 -10.29 10.18
CA LEU A 67 -15.36 -11.55 9.90
C LEU A 67 -14.75 -12.20 11.16
N PHE A 68 -14.28 -11.35 12.09
CA PHE A 68 -13.58 -11.75 13.30
C PHE A 68 -14.18 -11.04 14.52
N PRO A 69 -15.40 -11.41 14.97
CA PRO A 69 -16.12 -10.67 16.00
C PRO A 69 -15.43 -10.67 17.38
N ARG A 70 -14.56 -11.62 17.64
CA ARG A 70 -13.76 -11.71 18.87
C ARG A 70 -12.33 -11.20 18.71
N CYS A 71 -12.05 -10.50 17.60
CA CYS A 71 -10.76 -9.85 17.40
C CYS A 71 -10.48 -8.85 18.55
N PRO A 72 -9.28 -8.87 19.16
CA PRO A 72 -8.97 -7.98 20.29
C PRO A 72 -9.17 -6.50 19.96
N ALA A 73 -9.59 -5.73 20.98
CA ALA A 73 -9.80 -4.29 20.85
C ALA A 73 -8.52 -3.59 20.31
N GLY A 74 -8.70 -2.68 19.35
CA GLY A 74 -7.59 -1.96 18.70
C GLY A 74 -6.84 -2.75 17.61
N ARG A 75 -7.04 -4.07 17.54
CA ARG A 75 -6.33 -4.90 16.55
C ARG A 75 -6.85 -4.68 15.13
N ALA A 76 -8.17 -4.61 14.96
CA ALA A 76 -8.79 -4.31 13.67
C ALA A 76 -8.33 -2.94 13.14
N GLU A 77 -8.23 -1.93 14.00
CA GLU A 77 -7.71 -0.60 13.68
C GLU A 77 -6.24 -0.63 13.25
N ALA A 78 -5.42 -1.38 13.98
CA ALA A 78 -4.00 -1.54 13.65
C ALA A 78 -3.83 -2.22 12.28
N ILE A 79 -4.57 -3.29 12.01
CA ILE A 79 -4.57 -4.01 10.74
C ILE A 79 -5.03 -3.10 9.60
N ALA A 80 -6.16 -2.41 9.75
CA ALA A 80 -6.69 -1.51 8.73
C ALA A 80 -5.71 -0.38 8.40
N ARG A 81 -5.12 0.27 9.39
CA ARG A 81 -4.12 1.33 9.22
C ARG A 81 -2.88 0.82 8.51
N HIS A 82 -2.35 -0.32 8.95
CA HIS A 82 -1.14 -0.89 8.37
C HIS A 82 -1.34 -1.34 6.92
N THR A 83 -2.43 -2.03 6.63
CA THR A 83 -2.66 -2.60 5.29
C THR A 83 -3.11 -1.56 4.26
N SER A 84 -3.76 -0.46 4.70
CA SER A 84 -4.24 0.61 3.83
C SER A 84 -3.22 1.71 3.56
N LEU A 85 -1.97 1.60 4.03
CA LEU A 85 -0.94 2.62 3.82
C LEU A 85 -0.64 2.81 2.32
N ARG A 86 -0.72 4.07 1.84
CA ARG A 86 -0.47 4.42 0.42
C ARG A 86 0.96 4.08 0.01
N GLY A 87 1.10 3.56 -1.22
CA GLY A 87 2.41 3.24 -1.79
C GLY A 87 3.11 2.04 -1.16
N SER A 88 2.46 1.34 -0.22
CA SER A 88 3.07 0.22 0.49
C SER A 88 3.07 -1.10 -0.30
N GLY A 89 2.28 -1.21 -1.36
CA GLY A 89 2.06 -2.47 -2.09
C GLY A 89 1.27 -3.54 -1.29
N ARG A 90 0.74 -3.18 -0.11
CA ARG A 90 -0.03 -4.11 0.73
C ARG A 90 -1.40 -4.39 0.16
N VAL A 91 -1.98 -5.54 0.57
CA VAL A 91 -3.25 -6.06 0.06
C VAL A 91 -4.41 -5.07 0.19
N GLY A 92 -4.49 -4.28 1.26
CA GLY A 92 -5.54 -3.27 1.45
C GLY A 92 -5.52 -2.13 0.44
N ARG A 93 -4.45 -1.98 -0.36
CA ARG A 93 -4.36 -1.03 -1.49
C ARG A 93 -4.51 -1.69 -2.85
N SER A 94 -4.66 -3.00 -2.92
CA SER A 94 -5.08 -3.71 -4.13
C SER A 94 -6.51 -3.33 -4.54
N ALA A 95 -6.95 -3.72 -5.72
CA ALA A 95 -8.34 -3.53 -6.13
C ALA A 95 -9.30 -4.27 -5.19
N ALA A 96 -9.00 -5.54 -4.86
CA ALA A 96 -9.78 -6.35 -3.93
C ALA A 96 -9.84 -5.73 -2.52
N GLY A 97 -8.70 -5.27 -1.97
CA GLY A 97 -8.69 -4.61 -0.66
C GLY A 97 -9.50 -3.32 -0.63
N ARG A 98 -9.53 -2.54 -1.71
CA ARG A 98 -10.38 -1.34 -1.81
C ARG A 98 -11.87 -1.63 -1.99
N SER A 99 -12.21 -2.77 -2.59
CA SER A 99 -13.61 -3.24 -2.68
C SER A 99 -14.05 -4.01 -1.43
N LEU A 100 -13.19 -4.09 -0.41
CA LEU A 100 -13.47 -4.79 0.86
C LEU A 100 -13.75 -6.29 0.65
N ASP A 101 -13.07 -6.89 -0.31
CA ASP A 101 -13.18 -8.31 -0.58
C ASP A 101 -12.77 -9.13 0.65
N GLU A 102 -13.59 -10.12 1.00
CA GLU A 102 -13.44 -10.93 2.21
C GLU A 102 -12.10 -11.68 2.24
N GLU A 103 -11.68 -12.25 1.11
CA GLU A 103 -10.41 -12.97 1.01
C GLU A 103 -9.24 -12.01 1.19
N ALA A 104 -9.29 -10.82 0.57
CA ALA A 104 -8.26 -9.80 0.72
C ALA A 104 -8.14 -9.30 2.17
N LEU A 105 -9.26 -9.11 2.86
CA LEU A 105 -9.29 -8.71 4.28
C LEU A 105 -8.79 -9.83 5.18
N THR A 106 -9.20 -11.06 4.93
CA THR A 106 -8.69 -12.24 5.65
C THR A 106 -7.17 -12.37 5.49
N LEU A 107 -6.64 -12.21 4.28
CA LEU A 107 -5.19 -12.21 4.05
C LEU A 107 -4.47 -11.09 4.82
N ALA A 108 -5.08 -9.92 4.97
CA ALA A 108 -4.52 -8.83 5.78
C ALA A 108 -4.47 -9.20 7.27
N VAL A 109 -5.52 -9.82 7.80
CA VAL A 109 -5.60 -10.32 9.18
C VAL A 109 -4.56 -11.42 9.41
N VAL A 110 -4.51 -12.44 8.53
CA VAL A 110 -3.51 -13.51 8.57
C VAL A 110 -2.09 -12.97 8.56
N ALA A 111 -1.81 -11.98 7.70
CA ALA A 111 -0.49 -11.35 7.65
C ALA A 111 -0.15 -10.65 8.97
N SER A 112 -1.10 -9.94 9.58
CA SER A 112 -0.90 -9.29 10.87
C SER A 112 -0.64 -10.30 11.99
N VAL A 113 -1.47 -11.34 12.10
CA VAL A 113 -1.30 -12.41 13.11
C VAL A 113 0.07 -13.07 12.96
N ARG A 114 0.48 -13.35 11.73
CA ARG A 114 1.80 -13.95 11.44
C ARG A 114 2.96 -13.15 12.01
N HIS A 115 2.96 -11.86 11.80
CA HIS A 115 4.07 -11.00 12.21
C HIS A 115 4.03 -10.59 13.70
N GLU A 116 2.84 -10.45 14.26
CA GLU A 116 2.66 -9.87 15.59
C GLU A 116 2.45 -10.93 16.70
N ASP A 117 1.92 -12.09 16.33
CA ASP A 117 1.47 -13.10 17.31
C ASP A 117 2.19 -14.45 17.17
N THR A 118 3.20 -14.54 16.29
CA THR A 118 3.98 -15.78 16.09
C THR A 118 5.48 -15.48 15.99
N ASP A 119 6.30 -16.52 16.05
CA ASP A 119 7.76 -16.40 15.90
C ASP A 119 8.23 -16.28 14.44
N TYR A 120 7.34 -15.91 13.52
CA TYR A 120 7.64 -15.85 12.09
C TYR A 120 8.86 -15.01 11.75
N ASP A 121 8.96 -13.80 12.29
CA ASP A 121 10.08 -12.91 12.01
C ASP A 121 11.39 -13.42 12.63
N SER A 122 11.33 -14.05 13.80
CA SER A 122 12.48 -14.72 14.44
C SER A 122 13.00 -15.88 13.59
N LEU A 123 12.11 -16.69 13.01
CA LEU A 123 12.47 -17.77 12.10
C LEU A 123 13.16 -17.24 10.84
N LEU A 124 12.66 -16.16 10.26
CA LEU A 124 13.31 -15.51 9.10
C LEU A 124 14.70 -14.98 9.46
N MET A 125 14.85 -14.34 10.62
CA MET A 125 16.15 -13.82 11.08
C MET A 125 17.15 -14.93 11.38
N SER A 126 16.69 -16.14 11.75
CA SER A 126 17.55 -17.32 11.92
C SER A 126 17.90 -18.02 10.60
N GLY A 127 17.43 -17.51 9.46
CA GLY A 127 17.74 -18.03 8.13
C GLY A 127 16.76 -19.09 7.61
N VAL A 128 15.65 -19.36 8.31
CA VAL A 128 14.61 -20.26 7.81
C VAL A 128 13.94 -19.67 6.57
N GLY A 129 13.74 -20.47 5.54
CA GLY A 129 13.10 -20.05 4.30
C GLY A 129 11.63 -19.63 4.52
N ARG A 130 11.16 -18.63 3.73
CA ARG A 130 9.79 -18.07 3.89
C ARG A 130 8.67 -19.11 3.84
N ALA A 131 8.79 -20.11 2.97
CA ALA A 131 7.78 -21.17 2.84
C ALA A 131 7.76 -22.02 4.09
N GLU A 132 8.91 -22.50 4.52
CA GLU A 132 9.10 -23.31 5.70
C GLU A 132 8.67 -22.57 6.98
N ALA A 133 9.06 -21.32 7.16
CA ALA A 133 8.63 -20.50 8.30
C ALA A 133 7.10 -20.37 8.37
N ARG A 134 6.43 -20.18 7.20
CA ARG A 134 4.96 -20.15 7.14
C ARG A 134 4.34 -21.48 7.54
N ASP A 135 4.90 -22.59 7.10
CA ASP A 135 4.39 -23.92 7.44
C ASP A 135 4.55 -24.21 8.93
N GLN A 136 5.67 -23.82 9.52
CA GLN A 136 5.92 -24.00 10.97
C GLN A 136 4.93 -23.22 11.84
N ILE A 137 4.59 -21.97 11.46
CA ILE A 137 3.70 -21.13 12.27
C ILE A 137 2.22 -21.31 11.95
N ARG A 138 1.85 -22.02 10.88
CA ARG A 138 0.46 -22.21 10.44
C ARG A 138 -0.48 -22.67 11.57
N PRO A 139 -0.14 -23.70 12.39
CA PRO A 139 -1.02 -24.13 13.48
C PRO A 139 -1.26 -23.05 14.53
N ALA A 140 -0.29 -22.16 14.75
CA ALA A 140 -0.45 -21.04 15.69
C ALA A 140 -1.39 -19.97 15.10
N VAL A 141 -1.21 -19.60 13.83
CA VAL A 141 -2.09 -18.68 13.12
C VAL A 141 -3.54 -19.20 13.12
N ASP A 142 -3.76 -20.45 12.73
CA ASP A 142 -5.10 -21.05 12.65
C ASP A 142 -5.80 -21.04 14.01
N ARG A 143 -5.08 -21.36 15.09
CA ARG A 143 -5.60 -21.32 16.47
C ARG A 143 -6.03 -19.91 16.88
N ILE A 144 -5.22 -18.91 16.56
CA ILE A 144 -5.52 -17.51 16.87
C ILE A 144 -6.75 -17.06 16.10
N LEU A 145 -6.81 -17.32 14.80
CA LEU A 145 -7.96 -16.95 13.97
C LEU A 145 -9.24 -17.63 14.44
N ALA A 146 -9.18 -18.92 14.79
CA ALA A 146 -10.30 -19.64 15.37
C ALA A 146 -10.77 -19.05 16.70
N SER A 147 -9.89 -18.43 17.47
CA SER A 147 -10.26 -17.74 18.71
C SER A 147 -10.92 -16.38 18.45
N TRP A 148 -10.72 -15.78 17.28
CA TRP A 148 -11.29 -14.50 16.87
C TRP A 148 -12.62 -14.62 16.10
N SER A 149 -12.92 -15.81 15.57
CA SER A 149 -14.14 -16.12 14.80
C SER A 149 -15.39 -16.25 15.67
#